data_558ea5cdb77b70787c62981f965ebcaa
#
_entry.id   558ea5cdb77b70787c62981f965ebcaa
#
_cell.length_a   1.000
_cell.length_b   1.000
_cell.length_c   1.000
_cell.angle_alpha   90.00
_cell.angle_beta   90.00
_cell.angle_gamma   90.00
#
_symmetry.space_group_name_H-M   'P 1'
#
loop_
_entity.id
_entity.type
_entity.pdbx_description
1 polymer ?
#
loop_
_entity_poly.entity_id
_entity_poly.type
_entity_poly.pdbx_seq_one_letter_code
_entity_poly.pdbx_strand_id
1 'polypeptide(L)'
;MVNKDSHKFMYYFLAFGACIKGFAHMRKVIAVDRTHLHGKYEGVLLGIVAQDTENHVYPISFSIVDKENDASWTFFFEKLKEIVVDEPGLCFISDRHKSIANGIVNVYNHAHHIYCMRHLSENLRVNHRVNHHCGDYLYLYYNAAKAYSLEEFDNHFVEFKNKCSAAAVVLEYDNVFEKWSRAHFPGNRYDVMTTNIAESLNVMLIDEMEYPVASIFNSIAKRFRELFRERHAYILKSMGVTAYVDLLEKSCSCREYDLIKIPCSHVMTSLRSKHDNEYGLSIYEYSSPLYKVESYLLAYLDSINVVPLESKWCVPEELLNVKILPPLVDTKLGRKRKKCVKGVGENFKSKRRNKCSIYKRTTCVNNNKS
;
A
#
# COMPACT_ATOMS: atom_id res chain seq x y z
N MET A 1 9.02 12.97 18.28
CA MET A 1 9.94 14.14 18.21
C MET A 1 9.15 15.41 18.50
N VAL A 2 9.68 16.26 19.33
CA VAL A 2 9.08 17.56 19.66
C VAL A 2 10.11 18.63 19.35
N ASN A 3 9.69 19.75 18.79
CA ASN A 3 10.57 20.89 18.56
C ASN A 3 11.01 21.47 19.91
N LYS A 4 12.31 21.52 20.17
CA LYS A 4 12.87 21.92 21.47
C LYS A 4 12.59 23.38 21.83
N ASP A 5 12.51 24.26 20.84
CA ASP A 5 12.34 25.70 21.06
C ASP A 5 10.86 26.10 21.24
N SER A 6 9.96 25.44 20.49
CA SER A 6 8.53 25.77 20.49
C SER A 6 7.67 24.80 21.28
N HIS A 7 8.23 23.73 21.81
CA HIS A 7 7.52 22.60 22.46
C HIS A 7 6.36 22.03 21.63
N LYS A 8 6.43 22.17 20.30
CA LYS A 8 5.40 21.67 19.39
C LYS A 8 5.69 20.24 18.98
N PHE A 9 4.63 19.44 18.90
CA PHE A 9 4.68 18.13 18.29
C PHE A 9 5.12 18.25 16.84
N MET A 10 6.05 17.38 16.39
CA MET A 10 6.51 17.31 15.01
C MET A 10 6.22 15.93 14.42
N TYR A 11 6.91 14.90 14.91
CA TYR A 11 6.89 13.58 14.31
C TYR A 11 6.76 12.49 15.37
N TYR A 12 5.95 11.48 15.05
CA TYR A 12 5.85 10.24 15.82
C TYR A 12 5.88 9.06 14.86
N PHE A 13 6.67 8.03 15.18
CA PHE A 13 6.77 6.81 14.40
C PHE A 13 6.32 5.62 15.24
N LEU A 14 5.56 4.71 14.62
CA LEU A 14 5.06 3.49 15.24
C LEU A 14 5.25 2.30 14.29
N ALA A 15 5.82 1.22 14.79
CA ALA A 15 5.80 -0.10 14.19
C ALA A 15 5.54 -1.15 15.26
N PHE A 16 4.76 -2.17 14.95
CA PHE A 16 4.48 -3.27 15.90
C PHE A 16 5.52 -4.38 15.72
N GLY A 17 6.06 -4.90 16.82
CA GLY A 17 7.07 -5.97 16.80
C GLY A 17 6.62 -7.21 16.00
N ALA A 18 5.35 -7.60 16.12
CA ALA A 18 4.76 -8.67 15.33
C ALA A 18 4.80 -8.39 13.82
N CYS A 19 4.49 -7.12 13.41
CA CYS A 19 4.53 -6.72 12.01
C CYS A 19 5.96 -6.70 11.46
N ILE A 20 6.94 -6.27 12.27
CA ILE A 20 8.35 -6.27 11.88
C ILE A 20 8.84 -7.69 11.62
N LYS A 21 8.60 -8.62 12.55
CA LYS A 21 9.01 -10.02 12.42
C LYS A 21 8.32 -10.72 11.23
N GLY A 22 7.02 -10.53 11.11
CA GLY A 22 6.24 -11.17 10.06
C GLY A 22 6.54 -10.62 8.66
N PHE A 23 7.04 -9.39 8.51
CA PHE A 23 7.40 -8.82 7.21
C PHE A 23 8.49 -9.61 6.48
N ALA A 24 9.35 -10.34 7.19
CA ALA A 24 10.32 -11.26 6.58
C ALA A 24 9.65 -12.32 5.69
N HIS A 25 8.39 -12.64 5.95
CA HIS A 25 7.59 -13.62 5.23
C HIS A 25 6.60 -13.00 4.23
N MET A 26 6.69 -11.69 3.98
CA MET A 26 5.82 -10.97 3.05
C MET A 26 6.49 -10.74 1.70
N ARG A 27 5.65 -10.41 0.71
CA ARG A 27 6.14 -9.88 -0.57
C ARG A 27 6.93 -8.60 -0.31
N LYS A 28 8.08 -8.47 -0.96
CA LYS A 28 8.96 -7.30 -0.80
C LYS A 28 8.47 -6.09 -1.60
N VAL A 29 7.16 -5.91 -1.70
CA VAL A 29 6.52 -4.73 -2.30
C VAL A 29 5.73 -4.01 -1.23
N ILE A 30 6.09 -2.76 -1.01
CA ILE A 30 5.57 -1.90 0.04
C ILE A 30 4.77 -0.77 -0.59
N ALA A 31 3.50 -0.68 -0.26
CA ALA A 31 2.66 0.46 -0.65
C ALA A 31 2.79 1.59 0.38
N VAL A 32 3.04 2.78 -0.13
CA VAL A 32 3.21 4.02 0.64
C VAL A 32 2.05 4.94 0.32
N ASP A 33 1.36 5.42 1.35
CA ASP A 33 0.29 6.39 1.20
C ASP A 33 0.16 7.28 2.42
N ARG A 34 -0.65 8.32 2.32
CA ARG A 34 -0.90 9.28 3.37
C ARG A 34 -2.37 9.66 3.48
N THR A 35 -2.76 10.07 4.66
CA THR A 35 -4.08 10.68 4.88
C THR A 35 -3.99 11.85 5.84
N HIS A 36 -4.86 12.87 5.63
CA HIS A 36 -4.89 14.04 6.50
C HIS A 36 -5.70 13.75 7.76
N LEU A 37 -5.19 14.18 8.90
CA LEU A 37 -5.90 14.21 10.16
C LEU A 37 -6.85 15.41 10.19
N HIS A 38 -7.97 15.26 10.85
CA HIS A 38 -9.04 16.28 10.89
C HIS A 38 -9.36 16.77 12.31
N GLY A 39 -8.67 16.26 13.32
CA GLY A 39 -8.88 16.62 14.72
C GLY A 39 -8.12 17.88 15.15
N LYS A 40 -8.05 18.09 16.46
CA LYS A 40 -7.34 19.23 17.09
C LYS A 40 -5.86 19.33 16.69
N TYR A 41 -5.25 18.22 16.33
CA TYR A 41 -3.83 18.10 15.96
C TYR A 41 -3.71 17.94 14.44
N GLU A 42 -4.33 18.78 13.67
CA GLU A 42 -4.21 18.78 12.21
C GLU A 42 -2.79 18.39 11.80
N GLY A 43 -2.68 17.36 10.96
CA GLY A 43 -1.40 16.80 10.54
C GLY A 43 -1.63 15.75 9.48
N VAL A 44 -0.64 14.90 9.26
CA VAL A 44 -0.68 13.85 8.24
C VAL A 44 -0.30 12.52 8.87
N LEU A 45 -1.12 11.50 8.67
CA LEU A 45 -0.77 10.12 8.92
C LEU A 45 -0.10 9.56 7.66
N LEU A 46 1.15 9.19 7.78
CA LEU A 46 1.90 8.45 6.78
C LEU A 46 1.77 6.96 7.11
N GLY A 47 1.44 6.14 6.13
CA GLY A 47 1.23 4.72 6.29
C GLY A 47 2.04 3.90 5.30
N ILE A 48 2.61 2.81 5.79
CA ILE A 48 3.32 1.83 4.98
C ILE A 48 2.74 0.46 5.24
N VAL A 49 2.32 -0.19 4.16
CA VAL A 49 1.73 -1.52 4.19
C VAL A 49 2.35 -2.42 3.12
N ALA A 50 2.50 -3.69 3.43
CA ALA A 50 2.74 -4.74 2.46
C ALA A 50 1.44 -5.48 2.14
N GLN A 51 1.57 -6.49 1.33
CA GLN A 51 0.47 -7.39 0.98
C GLN A 51 0.89 -8.82 1.29
N ASP A 52 0.04 -9.53 2.01
CA ASP A 52 0.24 -10.95 2.23
C ASP A 52 -0.01 -11.77 0.95
N THR A 53 0.20 -13.06 1.02
CA THR A 53 0.05 -13.96 -0.14
C THR A 53 -1.37 -14.09 -0.63
N GLU A 54 -2.36 -13.73 0.19
CA GLU A 54 -3.78 -13.69 -0.17
C GLU A 54 -4.28 -12.30 -0.58
N ASN A 55 -3.36 -11.37 -0.83
CA ASN A 55 -3.63 -9.99 -1.22
C ASN A 55 -4.29 -9.14 -0.14
N HIS A 56 -4.16 -9.51 1.13
CA HIS A 56 -4.66 -8.68 2.21
C HIS A 56 -3.63 -7.66 2.69
N VAL A 57 -4.14 -6.58 3.29
CA VAL A 57 -3.32 -5.53 3.90
C VAL A 57 -2.50 -6.10 5.05
N TYR A 58 -1.19 -5.93 4.98
CA TYR A 58 -0.25 -6.21 6.06
C TYR A 58 0.43 -4.92 6.50
N PRO A 59 0.13 -4.39 7.70
CA PRO A 59 0.69 -3.14 8.15
C PRO A 59 2.16 -3.32 8.52
N ILE A 60 3.00 -2.35 8.17
CA ILE A 60 4.42 -2.35 8.57
C ILE A 60 4.67 -1.25 9.60
N SER A 61 4.36 -0.01 9.23
CA SER A 61 4.60 1.12 10.11
C SER A 61 3.72 2.32 9.77
N PHE A 62 3.60 3.22 10.74
CA PHE A 62 2.86 4.47 10.65
C PHE A 62 3.68 5.62 11.22
N SER A 63 3.45 6.81 10.71
CA SER A 63 3.97 8.02 11.32
C SER A 63 2.93 9.13 11.30
N ILE A 64 2.81 9.87 12.39
CA ILE A 64 2.08 11.14 12.40
C ILE A 64 3.09 12.25 12.33
N VAL A 65 2.88 13.16 11.38
CA VAL A 65 3.74 14.30 11.12
C VAL A 65 2.91 15.59 11.06
N ASP A 66 3.55 16.73 11.31
CA ASP A 66 2.87 18.03 11.26
C ASP A 66 2.42 18.39 9.85
N LYS A 67 3.22 18.06 8.85
CA LYS A 67 2.92 18.31 7.42
C LYS A 67 3.66 17.37 6.50
N GLU A 68 3.16 17.21 5.29
CA GLU A 68 3.81 16.45 4.23
C GLU A 68 4.87 17.27 3.53
N ASN A 69 6.14 16.89 3.67
CA ASN A 69 7.29 17.50 3.00
C ASN A 69 8.49 16.53 2.97
N ASP A 70 9.59 16.95 2.38
CA ASP A 70 10.81 16.13 2.25
C ASP A 70 11.35 15.71 3.62
N ALA A 71 11.33 16.61 4.62
CA ALA A 71 11.84 16.30 5.95
C ALA A 71 11.00 15.22 6.67
N SER A 72 9.67 15.30 6.57
CA SER A 72 8.78 14.31 7.18
C SER A 72 8.89 12.93 6.52
N TRP A 73 9.02 12.87 5.19
CA TRP A 73 9.23 11.62 4.48
C TRP A 73 10.63 11.05 4.72
N THR A 74 11.68 11.88 4.74
CA THR A 74 13.04 11.42 5.09
C THR A 74 13.07 10.84 6.49
N PHE A 75 12.52 11.54 7.51
CA PHE A 75 12.39 11.01 8.86
C PHE A 75 11.67 9.65 8.87
N PHE A 76 10.57 9.52 8.13
CA PHE A 76 9.80 8.29 8.10
C PHE A 76 10.60 7.13 7.49
N PHE A 77 11.26 7.35 6.36
CA PHE A 77 12.08 6.31 5.71
C PHE A 77 13.35 5.97 6.50
N GLU A 78 13.97 6.95 7.19
CA GLU A 78 15.08 6.67 8.11
C GLU A 78 14.64 5.71 9.23
N LYS A 79 13.49 5.96 9.85
CA LYS A 79 12.93 5.07 10.87
C LYS A 79 12.49 3.72 10.31
N LEU A 80 11.98 3.70 9.10
CA LEU A 80 11.64 2.46 8.43
C LEU A 80 12.88 1.61 8.13
N LYS A 81 13.99 2.22 7.72
CA LYS A 81 15.24 1.53 7.42
C LYS A 81 15.85 0.78 8.61
N GLU A 82 15.52 1.21 9.83
CA GLU A 82 15.90 0.50 11.05
C GLU A 82 15.22 -0.89 11.17
N ILE A 83 14.10 -1.10 10.45
CA ILE A 83 13.26 -2.31 10.53
C ILE A 83 13.06 -3.04 9.20
N VAL A 84 13.26 -2.36 8.09
CA VAL A 84 13.15 -2.91 6.71
C VAL A 84 14.48 -2.73 6.01
N VAL A 85 15.15 -3.84 5.75
CA VAL A 85 16.48 -3.86 5.14
C VAL A 85 16.44 -3.31 3.72
N ASP A 86 17.44 -2.49 3.38
CA ASP A 86 17.63 -1.95 2.03
C ASP A 86 18.27 -3.02 1.14
N GLU A 87 17.48 -3.65 0.31
CA GLU A 87 17.91 -4.76 -0.57
C GLU A 87 17.36 -4.59 -1.99
N PRO A 88 18.04 -5.10 -3.04
CA PRO A 88 17.59 -4.95 -4.43
C PRO A 88 16.22 -5.58 -4.74
N GLY A 89 15.75 -6.51 -3.91
CA GLY A 89 14.44 -7.12 -4.03
C GLY A 89 13.31 -6.27 -3.46
N LEU A 90 13.62 -5.20 -2.73
CA LEU A 90 12.63 -4.32 -2.12
C LEU A 90 12.09 -3.32 -3.14
N CYS A 91 10.77 -3.16 -3.18
CA CYS A 91 10.10 -2.21 -4.07
C CYS A 91 9.09 -1.38 -3.31
N PHE A 92 9.19 -0.06 -3.43
CA PHE A 92 8.17 0.87 -2.95
C PHE A 92 7.22 1.25 -4.07
N ILE A 93 5.91 1.26 -3.80
CA ILE A 93 4.89 1.77 -4.72
C ILE A 93 4.15 2.94 -4.05
N SER A 94 4.10 4.09 -4.71
CA SER A 94 3.44 5.30 -4.20
C SER A 94 2.73 6.08 -5.31
N ASP A 95 2.05 7.17 -4.94
CA ASP A 95 1.72 8.22 -5.89
C ASP A 95 3.01 8.95 -6.37
N ARG A 96 2.87 9.94 -7.26
CA ARG A 96 4.01 10.69 -7.80
C ARG A 96 4.44 11.88 -6.93
N HIS A 97 4.12 11.89 -5.64
CA HIS A 97 4.53 12.99 -4.78
C HIS A 97 6.05 13.06 -4.64
N LYS A 98 6.64 14.22 -4.97
CA LYS A 98 8.09 14.39 -5.00
C LYS A 98 8.77 14.08 -3.66
N SER A 99 8.15 14.48 -2.55
CA SER A 99 8.74 14.24 -1.23
C SER A 99 8.81 12.76 -0.87
N ILE A 100 7.89 11.92 -1.36
CA ILE A 100 8.01 10.46 -1.23
C ILE A 100 9.20 9.95 -2.02
N ALA A 101 9.29 10.34 -3.30
CA ALA A 101 10.40 9.93 -4.16
C ALA A 101 11.76 10.39 -3.60
N ASN A 102 11.86 11.66 -3.17
CA ASN A 102 13.06 12.19 -2.54
C ASN A 102 13.43 11.43 -1.26
N GLY A 103 12.45 11.17 -0.39
CA GLY A 103 12.66 10.43 0.86
C GLY A 103 13.17 9.00 0.62
N ILE A 104 12.61 8.29 -0.39
CA ILE A 104 13.09 6.95 -0.76
C ILE A 104 14.53 7.02 -1.28
N VAL A 105 14.82 7.88 -2.25
CA VAL A 105 16.16 8.02 -2.85
C VAL A 105 17.21 8.43 -1.83
N ASN A 106 16.87 9.30 -0.89
CA ASN A 106 17.81 9.77 0.14
C ASN A 106 18.18 8.68 1.16
N VAL A 107 17.29 7.71 1.39
CA VAL A 107 17.45 6.73 2.47
C VAL A 107 17.76 5.34 1.93
N TYR A 108 17.12 4.91 0.85
CA TYR A 108 17.24 3.58 0.25
C TYR A 108 18.05 3.63 -1.03
N ASN A 109 19.19 2.92 -1.06
CA ASN A 109 20.12 2.95 -2.21
C ASN A 109 19.89 1.78 -3.19
N HIS A 110 19.29 0.68 -2.72
CA HIS A 110 19.12 -0.55 -3.47
C HIS A 110 17.65 -0.84 -3.81
N ALA A 111 16.73 -0.33 -3.01
CA ALA A 111 15.30 -0.53 -3.22
C ALA A 111 14.79 0.19 -4.48
N HIS A 112 13.86 -0.44 -5.16
CA HIS A 112 13.19 0.17 -6.31
C HIS A 112 12.02 1.05 -5.86
N HIS A 113 11.72 2.09 -6.63
CA HIS A 113 10.53 2.92 -6.44
C HIS A 113 9.73 2.97 -7.73
N ILE A 114 8.43 2.68 -7.65
CA ILE A 114 7.49 2.67 -8.78
C ILE A 114 6.25 3.49 -8.47
N TYR A 115 5.58 3.92 -9.53
CA TYR A 115 4.35 4.71 -9.42
C TYR A 115 3.12 3.83 -9.45
N CYS A 116 2.13 4.20 -8.64
CA CYS A 116 0.81 3.61 -8.67
C CYS A 116 0.17 3.82 -10.05
N MET A 117 -0.16 2.71 -10.72
CA MET A 117 -0.77 2.72 -12.05
C MET A 117 -2.06 3.54 -12.09
N ARG A 118 -2.89 3.46 -11.04
CA ARG A 118 -4.15 4.20 -10.96
C ARG A 118 -3.92 5.71 -10.80
N HIS A 119 -3.06 6.12 -9.86
CA HIS A 119 -2.75 7.53 -9.67
C HIS A 119 -2.09 8.16 -10.91
N LEU A 120 -1.27 7.38 -11.62
CA LEU A 120 -0.68 7.84 -12.86
C LEU A 120 -1.74 8.06 -13.94
N SER A 121 -2.69 7.12 -14.12
CA SER A 121 -3.80 7.28 -15.06
C SER A 121 -4.70 8.46 -14.75
N GLU A 122 -4.98 8.70 -13.46
CA GLU A 122 -5.75 9.86 -13.01
C GLU A 122 -5.04 11.19 -13.34
N ASN A 123 -3.71 11.22 -13.14
CA ASN A 123 -2.91 12.38 -13.54
C ASN A 123 -2.92 12.63 -15.05
N LEU A 124 -2.88 11.57 -15.86
CA LEU A 124 -3.02 11.70 -17.31
C LEU A 124 -4.38 12.28 -17.70
N ARG A 125 -5.45 11.80 -17.06
CA ARG A 125 -6.82 12.27 -17.31
C ARG A 125 -7.05 13.74 -16.90
N VAL A 126 -6.44 14.18 -15.81
CA VAL A 126 -6.63 15.54 -15.24
C VAL A 126 -5.66 16.56 -15.85
N ASN A 127 -4.57 16.11 -16.46
CA ASN A 127 -3.60 17.01 -17.06
C ASN A 127 -4.22 17.69 -18.30
N HIS A 128 -4.36 19.03 -18.24
CA HIS A 128 -4.92 19.86 -19.33
C HIS A 128 -4.16 19.79 -20.67
N ARG A 129 -2.95 19.23 -20.66
CA ARG A 129 -2.18 18.95 -21.89
C ARG A 129 -2.66 17.70 -22.63
N VAL A 130 -3.47 16.86 -21.99
CA VAL A 130 -4.01 15.61 -22.54
C VAL A 130 -5.46 15.87 -22.95
N ASN A 131 -5.81 15.65 -24.20
CA ASN A 131 -7.16 15.84 -24.73
C ASN A 131 -8.18 14.99 -23.96
N HIS A 132 -9.39 15.53 -23.76
CA HIS A 132 -10.50 14.83 -23.08
C HIS A 132 -10.80 13.43 -23.63
N HIS A 133 -10.56 13.20 -24.93
CA HIS A 133 -10.72 11.89 -25.58
C HIS A 133 -9.74 10.81 -25.10
N CYS A 134 -8.63 11.14 -24.47
CA CYS A 134 -7.69 10.13 -23.96
C CYS A 134 -8.30 9.28 -22.83
N GLY A 135 -9.33 9.75 -22.15
CA GLY A 135 -10.06 8.98 -21.15
C GLY A 135 -10.62 7.65 -21.69
N ASP A 136 -11.09 7.65 -22.93
CA ASP A 136 -11.68 6.49 -23.59
C ASP A 136 -10.63 5.41 -23.94
N TYR A 137 -9.35 5.79 -24.02
CA TYR A 137 -8.24 4.90 -24.40
C TYR A 137 -7.32 4.52 -23.22
N LEU A 138 -7.66 4.90 -21.99
CA LEU A 138 -6.85 4.54 -20.79
C LEU A 138 -6.74 3.03 -20.60
N TYR A 139 -7.66 2.24 -21.13
CA TYR A 139 -7.55 0.78 -21.10
C TYR A 139 -6.27 0.27 -21.78
N LEU A 140 -5.82 0.92 -22.88
CA LEU A 140 -4.55 0.59 -23.55
C LEU A 140 -3.34 0.88 -22.63
N TYR A 141 -3.36 2.02 -21.94
CA TYR A 141 -2.37 2.31 -20.91
C TYR A 141 -2.36 1.24 -19.81
N TYR A 142 -3.54 0.82 -19.32
CA TYR A 142 -3.62 -0.23 -18.29
C TYR A 142 -3.10 -1.58 -18.80
N ASN A 143 -3.37 -1.93 -20.05
CA ASN A 143 -2.86 -3.15 -20.66
C ASN A 143 -1.34 -3.09 -20.83
N ALA A 144 -0.79 -1.99 -21.37
CA ALA A 144 0.65 -1.77 -21.44
C ALA A 144 1.32 -1.83 -20.06
N ALA A 145 0.76 -1.15 -19.05
CA ALA A 145 1.32 -1.16 -17.70
C ALA A 145 1.38 -2.57 -17.09
N LYS A 146 0.39 -3.42 -17.39
CA LYS A 146 0.27 -4.79 -16.87
C LYS A 146 0.94 -5.85 -17.73
N ALA A 147 1.42 -5.51 -18.90
CA ALA A 147 2.05 -6.45 -19.81
C ALA A 147 3.18 -7.24 -19.13
N TYR A 148 3.27 -8.53 -19.40
CA TYR A 148 4.31 -9.42 -18.85
C TYR A 148 5.56 -9.44 -19.72
N SER A 149 5.44 -9.14 -21.02
CA SER A 149 6.56 -9.09 -21.96
C SER A 149 6.70 -7.71 -22.59
N LEU A 150 7.90 -7.40 -23.11
CA LEU A 150 8.15 -6.17 -23.86
C LEU A 150 7.33 -6.11 -25.14
N GLU A 151 7.15 -7.25 -25.82
CA GLU A 151 6.32 -7.34 -27.03
C GLU A 151 4.86 -7.00 -26.74
N GLU A 152 4.29 -7.55 -25.67
CA GLU A 152 2.92 -7.23 -25.24
C GLU A 152 2.80 -5.75 -24.86
N PHE A 153 3.78 -5.22 -24.17
CA PHE A 153 3.85 -3.80 -23.82
C PHE A 153 3.85 -2.93 -25.07
N ASP A 154 4.76 -3.20 -26.01
CA ASP A 154 4.91 -2.41 -27.24
C ASP A 154 3.63 -2.40 -28.06
N ASN A 155 2.97 -3.55 -28.22
CA ASN A 155 1.70 -3.65 -28.93
C ASN A 155 0.64 -2.69 -28.35
N HIS A 156 0.44 -2.69 -27.05
CA HIS A 156 -0.53 -1.82 -26.38
C HIS A 156 -0.09 -0.36 -26.34
N PHE A 157 1.21 -0.12 -26.10
CA PHE A 157 1.72 1.23 -25.96
C PHE A 157 1.78 1.99 -27.29
N VAL A 158 2.12 1.32 -28.39
CA VAL A 158 2.06 1.90 -29.75
C VAL A 158 0.64 2.33 -30.10
N GLU A 159 -0.34 1.47 -29.81
CA GLU A 159 -1.74 1.82 -30.04
C GLU A 159 -2.18 3.00 -29.17
N PHE A 160 -1.81 3.00 -27.88
CA PHE A 160 -2.06 4.12 -26.99
C PHE A 160 -1.44 5.43 -27.49
N LYS A 161 -0.19 5.37 -27.94
CA LYS A 161 0.56 6.53 -28.48
C LYS A 161 -0.14 7.12 -29.74
N ASN A 162 -0.66 6.26 -30.59
CA ASN A 162 -1.41 6.68 -31.79
C ASN A 162 -2.74 7.38 -31.42
N LYS A 163 -3.39 6.99 -30.34
CA LYS A 163 -4.67 7.57 -29.89
C LYS A 163 -4.47 8.77 -28.96
N CYS A 164 -3.40 8.78 -28.16
CA CYS A 164 -3.14 9.73 -27.07
C CYS A 164 -1.67 10.19 -27.05
N SER A 165 -1.17 10.75 -28.14
CA SER A 165 0.24 11.13 -28.30
C SER A 165 0.77 12.01 -27.15
N ALA A 166 0.00 13.02 -26.72
CA ALA A 166 0.41 13.90 -25.63
C ALA A 166 0.57 13.16 -24.28
N ALA A 167 -0.31 12.19 -23.99
CA ALA A 167 -0.22 11.36 -22.80
C ALA A 167 0.95 10.38 -22.89
N ALA A 168 1.19 9.82 -24.08
CA ALA A 168 2.33 8.94 -24.32
C ALA A 168 3.66 9.63 -24.09
N VAL A 169 3.81 10.89 -24.55
CA VAL A 169 5.01 11.71 -24.29
C VAL A 169 5.28 11.85 -22.77
N VAL A 170 4.23 12.13 -21.98
CA VAL A 170 4.37 12.21 -20.51
C VAL A 170 4.82 10.88 -19.90
N LEU A 171 4.36 9.75 -20.46
CA LEU A 171 4.75 8.42 -19.97
C LEU A 171 6.17 8.02 -20.41
N GLU A 172 6.61 8.45 -21.57
CA GLU A 172 7.95 8.14 -22.11
C GLU A 172 9.04 8.97 -21.41
N TYR A 173 8.83 10.29 -21.26
CA TYR A 173 9.87 11.22 -20.86
C TYR A 173 9.81 11.64 -19.41
N ASP A 174 8.60 11.90 -18.88
CA ASP A 174 8.46 12.36 -17.50
C ASP A 174 8.48 11.21 -16.48
N ASN A 175 8.15 10.00 -16.92
CA ASN A 175 7.91 8.88 -16.00
C ASN A 175 8.63 7.59 -16.35
N VAL A 176 9.61 7.57 -17.15
CA VAL A 176 10.36 6.38 -17.64
C VAL A 176 9.66 5.01 -17.39
N PHE A 177 9.66 4.12 -18.33
CA PHE A 177 8.85 2.89 -18.33
C PHE A 177 9.09 2.00 -17.10
N GLU A 178 10.29 1.94 -16.58
CA GLU A 178 10.66 1.17 -15.38
C GLU A 178 9.86 1.57 -14.13
N LYS A 179 9.40 2.83 -14.07
CA LYS A 179 8.63 3.34 -12.92
C LYS A 179 7.18 2.91 -12.91
N TRP A 180 6.61 2.46 -14.04
CA TRP A 180 5.19 2.14 -14.10
C TRP A 180 4.85 0.88 -14.88
N SER A 181 5.66 0.45 -15.85
CA SER A 181 5.44 -0.76 -16.64
C SER A 181 5.98 -1.99 -15.91
N ARG A 182 5.22 -3.07 -15.91
CA ARG A 182 5.66 -4.35 -15.38
C ARG A 182 6.78 -4.96 -16.22
N ALA A 183 6.63 -4.92 -17.54
CA ALA A 183 7.57 -5.54 -18.47
C ALA A 183 8.97 -4.91 -18.41
N HIS A 184 9.08 -3.64 -18.06
CA HIS A 184 10.35 -2.90 -17.96
C HIS A 184 10.92 -2.90 -16.54
N PHE A 185 10.17 -3.32 -15.54
CA PHE A 185 10.63 -3.28 -14.16
C PHE A 185 11.76 -4.32 -13.93
N PRO A 186 12.92 -3.90 -13.39
CA PRO A 186 14.08 -4.79 -13.28
C PRO A 186 13.99 -5.83 -12.16
N GLY A 187 12.98 -5.72 -11.28
CA GLY A 187 12.79 -6.59 -10.12
C GLY A 187 11.51 -7.42 -10.19
N ASN A 188 11.05 -7.87 -9.03
CA ASN A 188 9.80 -8.58 -8.87
C ASN A 188 8.76 -7.71 -8.16
N ARG A 189 7.61 -7.51 -8.78
CA ARG A 189 6.49 -6.71 -8.25
C ARG A 189 5.35 -7.57 -7.70
N TYR A 190 5.39 -8.89 -7.82
CA TYR A 190 4.35 -9.82 -7.37
C TYR A 190 2.93 -9.41 -7.78
N ASP A 191 2.75 -8.89 -8.99
CA ASP A 191 1.49 -8.33 -9.51
C ASP A 191 0.94 -7.09 -8.76
N VAL A 192 1.71 -6.46 -7.89
CA VAL A 192 1.29 -5.24 -7.19
C VAL A 192 1.51 -4.03 -8.10
N MET A 193 0.40 -3.46 -8.60
CA MET A 193 0.41 -2.36 -9.58
C MET A 193 -0.16 -1.06 -9.02
N THR A 194 -0.79 -1.11 -7.84
CA THR A 194 -1.50 0.03 -7.25
C THR A 194 -1.26 0.14 -5.75
N THR A 195 -1.52 1.32 -5.21
CA THR A 195 -1.53 1.60 -3.76
C THR A 195 -2.87 1.31 -3.10
N ASN A 196 -3.79 0.60 -3.77
CA ASN A 196 -5.14 0.34 -3.27
C ASN A 196 -5.16 -0.26 -1.86
N ILE A 197 -4.17 -1.10 -1.53
CA ILE A 197 -4.04 -1.68 -0.19
C ILE A 197 -3.78 -0.60 0.89
N ALA A 198 -2.95 0.39 0.60
CA ALA A 198 -2.70 1.50 1.53
C ALA A 198 -3.92 2.44 1.62
N GLU A 199 -4.61 2.67 0.51
CA GLU A 199 -5.86 3.42 0.50
C GLU A 199 -6.97 2.70 1.27
N SER A 200 -7.05 1.37 1.19
CA SER A 200 -8.00 0.57 1.98
C SER A 200 -7.75 0.74 3.48
N LEU A 201 -6.48 0.85 3.88
CA LEU A 201 -6.11 1.16 5.25
C LEU A 201 -6.62 2.55 5.68
N ASN A 202 -6.42 3.57 4.83
CA ASN A 202 -6.90 4.91 5.12
C ASN A 202 -8.43 4.96 5.27
N VAL A 203 -9.15 4.17 4.47
CA VAL A 203 -10.61 4.03 4.59
C VAL A 203 -11.00 3.33 5.89
N MET A 204 -10.24 2.32 6.33
CA MET A 204 -10.48 1.64 7.60
C MET A 204 -10.30 2.53 8.82
N LEU A 205 -9.44 3.55 8.71
CA LEU A 205 -9.08 4.46 9.80
C LEU A 205 -9.79 5.83 9.69
N ILE A 206 -10.72 6.00 8.75
CA ILE A 206 -11.29 7.32 8.43
C ILE A 206 -12.03 7.96 9.61
N ASP A 207 -12.70 7.15 10.43
CA ASP A 207 -13.46 7.65 11.57
C ASP A 207 -12.54 8.04 12.73
N GLU A 208 -11.34 7.45 12.79
CA GLU A 208 -10.32 7.70 13.80
C GLU A 208 -9.48 8.95 13.51
N MET A 209 -9.52 9.48 12.28
CA MET A 209 -8.72 10.64 11.88
C MET A 209 -9.07 11.93 12.63
N GLU A 210 -10.22 11.97 13.32
CA GLU A 210 -10.64 13.08 14.16
C GLU A 210 -10.19 12.93 15.63
N TYR A 211 -9.64 11.76 16.01
CA TYR A 211 -9.27 11.46 17.37
C TYR A 211 -7.92 12.09 17.77
N PRO A 212 -7.66 12.25 19.09
CA PRO A 212 -6.32 12.54 19.56
C PRO A 212 -5.30 11.50 19.09
N VAL A 213 -4.05 11.92 18.86
CA VAL A 213 -2.98 11.08 18.29
C VAL A 213 -2.84 9.73 19.02
N ALA A 214 -2.87 9.73 20.35
CA ALA A 214 -2.79 8.49 21.15
C ALA A 214 -3.97 7.53 20.84
N SER A 215 -5.17 8.09 20.65
CA SER A 215 -6.36 7.28 20.34
C SER A 215 -6.31 6.70 18.92
N ILE A 216 -5.72 7.41 17.96
CA ILE A 216 -5.47 6.89 16.60
C ILE A 216 -4.59 5.64 16.69
N PHE A 217 -3.48 5.69 17.43
CA PHE A 217 -2.58 4.54 17.57
C PHE A 217 -3.22 3.36 18.32
N ASN A 218 -4.03 3.65 19.34
CA ASN A 218 -4.80 2.59 20.01
C ASN A 218 -5.79 1.92 19.08
N SER A 219 -6.47 2.67 18.22
CA SER A 219 -7.39 2.14 17.21
C SER A 219 -6.65 1.30 16.17
N ILE A 220 -5.50 1.78 15.69
CA ILE A 220 -4.62 1.04 14.79
C ILE A 220 -4.22 -0.31 15.43
N ALA A 221 -3.70 -0.28 16.67
CA ALA A 221 -3.29 -1.48 17.38
C ALA A 221 -4.44 -2.49 17.57
N LYS A 222 -5.64 -2.00 17.92
CA LYS A 222 -6.83 -2.84 18.09
C LYS A 222 -7.24 -3.51 16.78
N ARG A 223 -7.35 -2.73 15.68
CA ARG A 223 -7.76 -3.26 14.36
C ARG A 223 -6.79 -4.31 13.84
N PHE A 224 -5.47 -4.06 13.96
CA PHE A 224 -4.48 -5.02 13.46
C PHE A 224 -4.36 -6.25 14.35
N ARG A 225 -4.59 -6.14 15.67
CA ARG A 225 -4.72 -7.33 16.52
C ARG A 225 -5.89 -8.20 16.08
N GLU A 226 -7.03 -7.60 15.76
CA GLU A 226 -8.20 -8.33 15.25
C GLU A 226 -7.87 -8.98 13.90
N LEU A 227 -7.25 -8.25 12.97
CA LEU A 227 -6.83 -8.74 11.66
C LEU A 227 -5.84 -9.91 11.79
N PHE A 228 -4.82 -9.82 12.65
CA PHE A 228 -3.86 -10.91 12.86
C PHE A 228 -4.52 -12.18 13.43
N ARG A 229 -5.53 -12.03 14.29
CA ARG A 229 -6.30 -13.17 14.81
C ARG A 229 -7.16 -13.84 13.73
N GLU A 230 -7.77 -13.08 12.85
CA GLU A 230 -8.61 -13.59 11.76
C GLU A 230 -7.77 -14.34 10.71
N ARG A 231 -6.57 -13.84 10.39
CA ARG A 231 -5.70 -14.40 9.36
C ARG A 231 -5.07 -15.75 9.74
N HIS A 232 -5.03 -16.07 11.00
CA HIS A 232 -4.53 -17.37 11.45
C HIS A 232 -5.38 -18.57 10.96
N ALA A 233 -6.48 -18.35 10.23
CA ALA A 233 -7.56 -19.33 10.04
C ALA A 233 -7.89 -19.79 8.58
N TYR A 234 -7.27 -19.37 7.43
CA TYR A 234 -7.81 -19.62 6.06
C TYR A 234 -6.89 -20.14 4.94
N ILE A 235 -7.49 -20.85 3.87
CA ILE A 235 -6.83 -21.46 2.66
C ILE A 235 -7.77 -21.66 1.41
N LEU A 236 -7.46 -21.64 0.18
CA LEU A 236 -7.23 -21.62 -1.27
C LEU A 236 -8.13 -22.17 -2.40
N LYS A 237 -7.96 -21.74 -3.71
CA LYS A 237 -8.04 -22.50 -4.99
C LYS A 237 -7.88 -21.71 -6.36
N SER A 238 -7.54 -22.40 -7.54
CA SER A 238 -7.15 -21.86 -8.87
C SER A 238 -7.48 -22.70 -10.13
N MET A 239 -7.22 -22.23 -11.46
CA MET A 239 -7.08 -23.01 -12.72
C MET A 239 -6.70 -22.26 -14.06
N GLY A 240 -6.29 -22.93 -15.18
CA GLY A 240 -5.35 -22.85 -16.18
C GLY A 240 -5.44 -22.89 -17.72
N VAL A 241 -4.36 -22.70 -18.55
CA VAL A 241 -4.18 -22.78 -20.04
C VAL A 241 -2.69 -22.86 -20.49
N THR A 242 -2.34 -23.05 -21.78
CA THR A 242 -1.08 -23.55 -22.40
C THR A 242 0.07 -22.56 -22.63
N ALA A 243 1.33 -22.93 -22.34
CA ALA A 243 2.56 -22.25 -22.74
C ALA A 243 3.81 -23.14 -22.55
N TYR A 244 4.99 -22.62 -22.92
CA TYR A 244 6.28 -23.29 -22.65
C TYR A 244 6.64 -23.09 -21.18
N VAL A 245 6.82 -24.18 -20.45
CA VAL A 245 7.04 -24.19 -19.00
C VAL A 245 8.29 -24.96 -18.66
N ASP A 246 9.20 -24.36 -17.89
CA ASP A 246 10.29 -25.00 -17.23
C ASP A 246 10.01 -25.14 -15.72
N LEU A 247 9.80 -26.36 -15.29
CA LEU A 247 9.48 -26.65 -13.89
C LEU A 247 10.71 -26.64 -12.98
N LEU A 248 11.94 -26.86 -13.52
CA LEU A 248 13.16 -26.81 -12.73
C LEU A 248 13.58 -25.38 -12.45
N GLU A 249 13.65 -24.57 -13.52
CA GLU A 249 13.96 -23.14 -13.42
C GLU A 249 12.79 -22.29 -12.90
N LYS A 250 11.63 -22.92 -12.66
CA LYS A 250 10.41 -22.26 -12.20
C LYS A 250 10.02 -21.08 -13.08
N SER A 251 10.05 -21.28 -14.41
CA SER A 251 9.78 -20.26 -15.41
C SER A 251 8.69 -20.66 -16.40
N CYS A 252 8.09 -19.66 -17.05
CA CYS A 252 7.08 -19.84 -18.08
C CYS A 252 7.19 -18.76 -19.15
N SER A 253 6.98 -19.12 -20.41
CA SER A 253 7.04 -18.17 -21.53
C SER A 253 6.03 -17.02 -21.42
N CYS A 254 4.96 -17.16 -20.63
CA CYS A 254 4.04 -16.06 -20.31
C CYS A 254 4.63 -15.06 -19.29
N ARG A 255 5.75 -15.35 -18.68
CA ARG A 255 6.44 -14.58 -17.61
C ARG A 255 5.62 -14.34 -16.33
N GLU A 256 4.35 -14.70 -16.30
CA GLU A 256 3.52 -14.54 -15.11
C GLU A 256 4.09 -15.35 -13.94
N TYR A 257 4.48 -16.62 -14.17
CA TYR A 257 5.11 -17.45 -13.17
C TYR A 257 6.43 -16.87 -12.65
N ASP A 258 7.25 -16.30 -13.55
CA ASP A 258 8.53 -15.69 -13.18
C ASP A 258 8.37 -14.47 -12.29
N LEU A 259 7.30 -13.68 -12.51
CA LEU A 259 7.08 -12.41 -11.83
C LEU A 259 6.22 -12.54 -10.57
N ILE A 260 5.22 -13.43 -10.58
CA ILE A 260 4.31 -13.62 -9.43
C ILE A 260 4.89 -14.65 -8.47
N LYS A 261 5.70 -15.60 -8.96
CA LYS A 261 6.29 -16.71 -8.18
C LYS A 261 5.25 -17.72 -7.66
N ILE A 262 4.08 -17.74 -8.29
CA ILE A 262 3.05 -18.78 -8.15
C ILE A 262 2.88 -19.43 -9.51
N PRO A 263 2.68 -20.78 -9.59
CA PRO A 263 2.36 -21.45 -10.81
C PRO A 263 1.21 -20.76 -11.57
N CYS A 264 1.51 -20.22 -12.74
CA CYS A 264 0.49 -19.69 -13.64
C CYS A 264 -0.34 -20.85 -14.23
N SER A 265 -1.39 -20.52 -14.96
CA SER A 265 -2.25 -21.49 -15.61
C SER A 265 -1.52 -22.52 -16.47
N HIS A 266 -0.47 -22.11 -17.14
CA HIS A 266 0.36 -22.98 -18.01
C HIS A 266 1.18 -23.97 -17.17
N VAL A 267 1.78 -23.50 -16.08
CA VAL A 267 2.50 -24.35 -15.12
C VAL A 267 1.54 -25.36 -14.48
N MET A 268 0.32 -24.93 -14.13
CA MET A 268 -0.72 -25.80 -13.58
C MET A 268 -1.09 -26.93 -14.54
N THR A 269 -1.23 -26.63 -15.83
CA THR A 269 -1.49 -27.62 -16.86
C THR A 269 -0.32 -28.60 -17.01
N SER A 270 0.91 -28.10 -16.97
CA SER A 270 2.12 -28.94 -17.03
C SER A 270 2.26 -29.84 -15.80
N LEU A 271 1.96 -29.33 -14.60
CA LEU A 271 1.94 -30.11 -13.37
C LEU A 271 0.87 -31.20 -13.39
N ARG A 272 -0.29 -30.89 -13.92
CA ARG A 272 -1.36 -31.88 -14.10
C ARG A 272 -0.95 -33.00 -15.07
N SER A 273 -0.27 -32.65 -16.17
CA SER A 273 0.27 -33.63 -17.10
C SER A 273 1.39 -34.48 -16.52
N LYS A 274 2.15 -33.96 -15.56
CA LYS A 274 3.27 -34.65 -14.92
C LYS A 274 2.86 -35.52 -13.75
N HIS A 275 1.84 -35.15 -12.99
CA HIS A 275 1.44 -35.75 -11.71
C HIS A 275 -0.01 -36.26 -11.69
N ASP A 276 -0.70 -36.26 -12.81
CA ASP A 276 -2.12 -36.69 -12.96
C ASP A 276 -3.02 -36.05 -11.88
N ASN A 277 -3.82 -36.88 -11.19
CA ASN A 277 -4.76 -36.40 -10.18
C ASN A 277 -4.11 -35.92 -8.87
N GLU A 278 -2.83 -36.21 -8.65
CA GLU A 278 -2.08 -35.82 -7.43
C GLU A 278 -1.35 -34.47 -7.58
N TYR A 279 -1.46 -33.82 -8.77
CA TYR A 279 -0.75 -32.56 -9.04
C TYR A 279 -1.04 -31.45 -8.00
N GLY A 280 -2.20 -31.46 -7.37
CA GLY A 280 -2.58 -30.47 -6.36
C GLY A 280 -1.75 -30.55 -5.07
N LEU A 281 -1.17 -31.71 -4.73
CA LEU A 281 -0.34 -31.90 -3.55
C LEU A 281 1.05 -31.28 -3.69
N SER A 282 1.58 -31.24 -4.91
CA SER A 282 2.92 -30.75 -5.21
C SER A 282 2.97 -29.29 -5.66
N ILE A 283 1.84 -28.63 -5.86
CA ILE A 283 1.78 -27.27 -6.42
C ILE A 283 2.60 -26.25 -5.60
N TYR A 284 2.63 -26.41 -4.30
CA TYR A 284 3.35 -25.52 -3.38
C TYR A 284 4.88 -25.68 -3.45
N GLU A 285 5.37 -26.82 -3.94
CA GLU A 285 6.80 -27.03 -4.17
C GLU A 285 7.32 -26.19 -5.34
N TYR A 286 6.42 -25.89 -6.28
CA TYR A 286 6.69 -25.05 -7.43
C TYR A 286 6.44 -23.57 -7.18
N SER A 287 5.76 -23.22 -6.08
CA SER A 287 5.57 -21.84 -5.66
C SER A 287 6.77 -21.28 -4.90
N SER A 288 6.91 -19.96 -4.82
CA SER A 288 7.87 -19.37 -3.88
C SER A 288 7.56 -19.80 -2.45
N PRO A 289 8.57 -20.01 -1.59
CA PRO A 289 8.36 -20.31 -0.17
C PRO A 289 7.46 -19.30 0.55
N LEU A 290 7.37 -18.08 0.06
CA LEU A 290 6.49 -17.04 0.59
C LEU A 290 5.00 -17.45 0.57
N TYR A 291 4.60 -18.28 -0.41
CA TYR A 291 3.21 -18.73 -0.56
C TYR A 291 2.89 -20.03 0.19
N LYS A 292 3.84 -20.56 0.94
CA LYS A 292 3.60 -21.72 1.78
C LYS A 292 2.83 -21.32 3.04
N VAL A 293 1.98 -22.22 3.51
CA VAL A 293 1.17 -22.04 4.74
C VAL A 293 2.06 -21.70 5.93
N GLU A 294 3.22 -22.36 6.05
CA GLU A 294 4.17 -22.12 7.12
C GLU A 294 4.68 -20.67 7.13
N SER A 295 5.05 -20.12 5.96
CA SER A 295 5.48 -18.71 5.85
C SER A 295 4.34 -17.76 6.19
N TYR A 296 3.13 -18.06 5.74
CA TYR A 296 1.94 -17.28 6.09
C TYR A 296 1.68 -17.28 7.60
N LEU A 297 1.72 -18.44 8.23
CA LEU A 297 1.54 -18.57 9.67
C LEU A 297 2.62 -17.85 10.47
N LEU A 298 3.89 -17.93 10.04
CA LEU A 298 4.99 -17.22 10.68
C LEU A 298 4.81 -15.70 10.63
N ALA A 299 4.21 -15.17 9.56
CA ALA A 299 3.93 -13.74 9.45
C ALA A 299 2.94 -13.22 10.51
N TYR A 300 2.04 -14.07 10.98
CA TYR A 300 1.00 -13.72 11.95
C TYR A 300 1.18 -14.39 13.31
N LEU A 301 2.29 -15.09 13.53
CA LEU A 301 2.54 -15.88 14.73
C LEU A 301 2.55 -15.04 16.02
N ASP A 302 3.19 -13.89 15.96
CA ASP A 302 3.28 -13.00 17.09
C ASP A 302 2.00 -12.17 17.26
N SER A 303 1.49 -12.09 18.49
CA SER A 303 0.32 -11.25 18.79
C SER A 303 0.70 -9.78 18.92
N ILE A 304 -0.16 -8.90 18.41
CA ILE A 304 -0.06 -7.46 18.69
C ILE A 304 -0.66 -7.19 20.06
N ASN A 305 0.19 -6.74 20.98
CA ASN A 305 -0.25 -6.34 22.32
C ASN A 305 -0.97 -4.99 22.25
N VAL A 306 -2.08 -4.88 22.95
CA VAL A 306 -2.77 -3.59 23.12
C VAL A 306 -1.95 -2.70 24.02
N VAL A 307 -1.85 -1.43 23.64
CA VAL A 307 -1.28 -0.40 24.51
C VAL A 307 -2.07 -0.42 25.84
N PRO A 308 -1.41 -0.49 26.98
CA PRO A 308 -2.09 -0.45 28.28
C PRO A 308 -2.95 0.80 28.42
N LEU A 309 -3.95 0.75 29.27
CA LEU A 309 -4.73 1.93 29.62
C LEU A 309 -3.78 3.04 30.13
N GLU A 310 -4.09 4.26 29.77
CA GLU A 310 -3.27 5.46 30.14
C GLU A 310 -2.93 5.51 31.63
N SER A 311 -3.84 5.05 32.48
CA SER A 311 -3.64 4.91 33.94
C SER A 311 -2.54 3.91 34.34
N LYS A 312 -2.04 3.09 33.41
CA LYS A 312 -0.96 2.11 33.63
C LYS A 312 0.36 2.51 33.01
N TRP A 313 0.44 3.69 32.41
CA TRP A 313 1.67 4.16 31.80
C TRP A 313 2.67 4.62 32.86
N CYS A 314 3.86 4.09 32.82
CA CYS A 314 4.99 4.65 33.55
C CYS A 314 5.58 5.79 32.73
N VAL A 315 5.13 7.01 32.99
CA VAL A 315 5.64 8.21 32.30
C VAL A 315 6.90 8.67 33.05
N PRO A 316 8.05 8.84 32.39
CA PRO A 316 9.25 9.43 33.02
C PRO A 316 8.94 10.81 33.59
N GLU A 317 9.50 11.12 34.77
CA GLU A 317 9.25 12.39 35.46
C GLU A 317 9.55 13.62 34.61
N GLU A 318 10.55 13.52 33.74
CA GLU A 318 10.95 14.55 32.77
C GLU A 318 9.82 14.93 31.80
N LEU A 319 8.91 14.00 31.53
CA LEU A 319 7.79 14.19 30.58
C LEU A 319 6.48 14.60 31.25
N LEU A 320 6.36 14.46 32.58
CA LEU A 320 5.11 14.78 33.29
C LEU A 320 4.73 16.27 33.19
N ASN A 321 5.73 17.14 33.09
CA ASN A 321 5.54 18.59 33.02
C ASN A 321 5.69 19.17 31.60
N VAL A 322 5.90 18.35 30.59
CA VAL A 322 6.06 18.81 29.20
C VAL A 322 4.71 19.11 28.59
N LYS A 323 4.38 20.37 28.44
CA LYS A 323 3.20 20.80 27.71
C LYS A 323 3.48 20.80 26.21
N ILE A 324 3.05 19.73 25.52
CA ILE A 324 3.16 19.65 24.07
C ILE A 324 2.02 20.45 23.44
N LEU A 325 2.39 21.44 22.64
CA LEU A 325 1.44 22.25 21.89
C LEU A 325 1.16 21.60 20.51
N PRO A 326 -0.05 21.75 19.98
CA PRO A 326 -0.36 21.28 18.64
C PRO A 326 0.52 21.98 17.60
N PRO A 327 0.79 21.36 16.43
CA PRO A 327 1.56 21.97 15.36
C PRO A 327 0.87 23.24 14.86
N LEU A 328 1.67 24.18 14.32
CA LEU A 328 1.13 25.35 13.61
C LEU A 328 0.70 24.87 12.21
N VAL A 329 -0.60 24.83 11.99
CA VAL A 329 -1.15 24.48 10.68
C VAL A 329 -1.43 25.77 9.92
N ASP A 330 -0.80 25.92 8.76
CA ASP A 330 -1.19 26.94 7.79
C ASP A 330 -2.24 26.34 6.85
N THR A 331 -3.49 26.67 7.09
CA THR A 331 -4.64 26.19 6.28
C THR A 331 -4.59 26.65 4.82
N LYS A 332 -3.67 27.57 4.47
CA LYS A 332 -3.44 28.03 3.09
C LYS A 332 -2.43 27.17 2.34
N LEU A 333 -1.56 26.46 3.05
CA LEU A 333 -0.53 25.55 2.51
C LEU A 333 -1.05 24.12 2.55
N GLY A 334 -1.48 23.61 1.42
CA GLY A 334 -1.90 22.23 1.27
C GLY A 334 -2.89 22.04 0.12
N ARG A 335 -2.97 20.80 -0.37
CA ARG A 335 -3.93 20.41 -1.39
C ARG A 335 -5.35 20.52 -0.81
N LYS A 336 -6.21 21.39 -1.38
CA LYS A 336 -7.63 21.46 -0.99
C LYS A 336 -8.25 20.07 -1.02
N ARG A 337 -9.02 19.71 0.02
CA ARG A 337 -9.75 18.44 0.14
C ARG A 337 -10.57 18.21 -1.13
N LYS A 338 -10.16 17.26 -1.97
CA LYS A 338 -10.99 16.77 -3.09
C LYS A 338 -11.69 15.51 -2.61
N LYS A 339 -13.01 15.42 -2.84
CA LYS A 339 -13.72 14.14 -2.64
C LYS A 339 -13.02 13.07 -3.48
N CYS A 340 -12.76 11.92 -2.87
CA CYS A 340 -12.25 10.75 -3.60
C CYS A 340 -13.25 10.42 -4.71
N VAL A 341 -12.83 10.53 -5.97
CA VAL A 341 -13.64 10.12 -7.12
C VAL A 341 -13.33 8.65 -7.34
N LYS A 342 -14.35 7.82 -7.23
CA LYS A 342 -14.21 6.38 -7.48
C LYS A 342 -13.80 6.12 -8.93
N GLY A 343 -12.90 5.17 -9.12
CA GLY A 343 -12.44 4.73 -10.44
C GLY A 343 -13.53 4.02 -11.23
N VAL A 344 -13.36 3.94 -12.55
CA VAL A 344 -14.24 3.19 -13.45
C VAL A 344 -14.19 1.72 -13.05
N GLY A 345 -15.33 1.14 -12.66
CA GLY A 345 -15.46 -0.26 -12.22
C GLY A 345 -15.68 -0.46 -10.73
N GLU A 346 -15.57 0.57 -9.90
CA GLU A 346 -15.92 0.46 -8.47
C GLU A 346 -17.44 0.54 -8.26
N ASN A 347 -18.02 -0.56 -7.81
CA ASN A 347 -19.44 -0.60 -7.45
C ASN A 347 -19.76 0.38 -6.31
N PHE A 348 -20.82 1.17 -6.49
CA PHE A 348 -21.39 2.01 -5.44
C PHE A 348 -21.96 1.13 -4.33
N LYS A 349 -21.17 0.83 -3.30
CA LYS A 349 -21.76 0.40 -2.03
C LYS A 349 -22.45 1.63 -1.43
N SER A 350 -23.78 1.60 -1.38
CA SER A 350 -24.52 2.62 -0.65
C SER A 350 -23.98 2.68 0.79
N LYS A 351 -23.61 3.86 1.27
CA LYS A 351 -23.25 4.05 2.67
C LYS A 351 -24.44 3.52 3.50
N ARG A 352 -24.27 2.35 4.13
CA ARG A 352 -25.17 1.95 5.20
C ARG A 352 -25.02 3.01 6.29
N ARG A 353 -25.99 3.88 6.40
CA ARG A 353 -26.08 4.81 7.54
C ARG A 353 -26.27 3.94 8.77
N ASN A 354 -25.26 3.89 9.63
CA ASN A 354 -25.38 3.18 10.89
C ASN A 354 -26.53 3.82 11.67
N LYS A 355 -27.56 3.03 11.96
CA LYS A 355 -28.64 3.47 12.85
C LYS A 355 -28.12 3.35 14.27
N CYS A 356 -28.28 4.38 15.07
CA CYS A 356 -28.00 4.34 16.49
C CYS A 356 -28.75 3.17 17.14
N SER A 357 -28.04 2.30 17.85
CA SER A 357 -28.63 1.10 18.49
C SER A 357 -29.70 1.43 19.52
N ILE A 358 -29.61 2.62 20.17
CA ILE A 358 -30.53 3.09 21.19
C ILE A 358 -31.75 3.76 20.56
N TYR A 359 -31.53 4.68 19.61
CA TYR A 359 -32.60 5.54 19.06
C TYR A 359 -33.10 5.11 17.68
N LYS A 360 -32.51 4.05 17.07
CA LYS A 360 -32.84 3.55 15.70
C LYS A 360 -32.92 4.62 14.62
N ARG A 361 -32.29 5.80 14.84
CA ARG A 361 -32.26 6.95 13.92
C ARG A 361 -30.91 7.10 13.26
N THR A 362 -30.87 7.70 12.08
CA THR A 362 -29.65 7.86 11.26
C THR A 362 -28.74 9.01 11.71
N THR A 363 -29.18 9.86 12.63
CA THR A 363 -28.40 10.95 13.24
C THR A 363 -28.77 11.05 14.71
N CYS A 364 -27.78 10.91 15.61
CA CYS A 364 -27.95 11.31 17.01
C CYS A 364 -27.59 12.80 17.12
N VAL A 365 -28.57 13.63 17.37
CA VAL A 365 -28.32 15.02 17.76
C VAL A 365 -28.14 15.02 19.27
N ASN A 366 -26.94 15.26 19.74
CA ASN A 366 -26.69 15.54 21.15
C ASN A 366 -27.21 16.95 21.47
N ASN A 367 -28.44 17.00 21.96
CA ASN A 367 -28.93 18.17 22.67
C ASN A 367 -28.54 18.06 24.15
N ASN A 368 -27.29 18.35 24.47
CA ASN A 368 -26.92 18.73 25.84
C ASN A 368 -26.42 20.17 25.80
N LYS A 369 -27.41 21.08 25.90
CA LYS A 369 -27.25 22.43 26.43
C LYS A 369 -28.03 22.47 27.74
N SER A 370 -27.35 22.41 28.80
CA SER A 370 -27.63 23.08 30.06
C SER A 370 -26.40 23.02 30.93
#